data_7174e65aaf0f916d5994df551bfcb7f7
#
_entry.id   7174e65aaf0f916d5994df551bfcb7f7
#
_cell.length_a   1.000
_cell.length_b   1.000
_cell.length_c   1.000
_cell.angle_alpha   90.00
_cell.angle_beta   90.00
_cell.angle_gamma   90.00
#
_symmetry.space_group_name_H-M   'P 1'
#
loop_
_entity.id
_entity.type
_entity.pdbx_description
1 polymer ?
#
loop_
_entity_poly.entity_id
_entity_poly.type
_entity_poly.pdbx_seq_one_letter_code
_entity_poly.pdbx_strand_id
1 'polypeptide(L)'
;MVLLVKKEGSALTAAEKIKWWLCPTRWEQGDFGWGEYTLLRVRRRIPRKRLARMGKQSGVRILPEEGIVLSADIPVFRHRPSLKERFFVPSIELLSSLTGSASGRRIVLADEEGQFFSWVRLLLPYAAQIRIVTRAEERASQLARQLLEEEGAAILVGTGLPAEKALVLDPLGWLPVMPRSKNIHLCAEEKAGGLWFCPSVREGILPKGFDRWCLWEAFHPETGEEGPSNFYYSAVWQGKESPIRQAAREISSKLM
;
A
#
# COMPACT_ATOMS: atom_id res chain seq x y z
N MET A 1 14.93 9.72 13.76
CA MET A 1 14.47 11.03 13.23
C MET A 1 14.10 10.88 11.75
N VAL A 2 12.91 11.30 11.36
CA VAL A 2 12.50 11.32 9.96
C VAL A 2 12.68 12.71 9.39
N LEU A 3 13.39 12.80 8.26
CA LEU A 3 13.65 14.05 7.53
C LEU A 3 12.97 13.99 6.16
N LEU A 4 11.95 14.81 5.97
CA LEU A 4 11.23 14.97 4.72
C LEU A 4 11.87 16.09 3.90
N VAL A 5 12.17 15.84 2.62
CA VAL A 5 12.73 16.85 1.70
C VAL A 5 11.69 17.16 0.63
N LYS A 6 11.20 18.40 0.62
CA LYS A 6 10.16 18.88 -0.29
C LYS A 6 10.65 20.03 -1.14
N LYS A 7 10.30 20.02 -2.44
CA LYS A 7 10.55 21.13 -3.35
C LYS A 7 9.36 22.08 -3.37
N GLU A 8 9.64 23.36 -3.12
CA GLU A 8 8.59 24.38 -3.18
C GLU A 8 8.25 24.73 -4.62
N GLY A 9 6.95 24.80 -4.91
CA GLY A 9 6.43 25.10 -6.24
C GLY A 9 6.70 26.52 -6.72
N SER A 10 6.39 26.80 -7.97
CA SER A 10 6.64 28.09 -8.63
C SER A 10 5.58 29.18 -8.34
N ALA A 11 4.40 28.80 -7.87
CA ALA A 11 3.28 29.73 -7.62
C ALA A 11 3.43 30.40 -6.25
N LEU A 12 4.28 31.42 -6.17
CA LEU A 12 4.54 32.18 -4.95
C LEU A 12 4.15 33.65 -5.14
N THR A 13 3.61 34.25 -4.09
CA THR A 13 3.39 35.70 -4.00
C THR A 13 4.71 36.48 -4.06
N ALA A 14 4.66 37.77 -4.36
CA ALA A 14 5.86 38.61 -4.40
C ALA A 14 6.62 38.61 -3.05
N ALA A 15 5.89 38.68 -1.93
CA ALA A 15 6.46 38.64 -0.59
C ALA A 15 7.15 37.30 -0.28
N GLU A 16 6.56 36.18 -0.71
CA GLU A 16 7.16 34.86 -0.56
C GLU A 16 8.42 34.70 -1.42
N LYS A 17 8.44 35.27 -2.62
CA LYS A 17 9.63 35.27 -3.49
C LYS A 17 10.81 35.96 -2.82
N ILE A 18 10.59 37.09 -2.13
CA ILE A 18 11.62 37.81 -1.38
C ILE A 18 12.11 36.97 -0.20
N LYS A 19 11.18 36.40 0.60
CA LYS A 19 11.53 35.51 1.71
C LYS A 19 12.37 34.31 1.25
N TRP A 20 12.03 33.71 0.09
CA TRP A 20 12.77 32.59 -0.47
C TRP A 20 14.12 33.01 -1.11
N TRP A 21 14.25 34.26 -1.52
CA TRP A 21 15.54 34.77 -1.98
C TRP A 21 16.53 34.93 -0.84
N LEU A 22 16.05 35.41 0.31
CA LEU A 22 16.86 35.56 1.54
C LEU A 22 17.18 34.20 2.19
N CYS A 23 16.19 33.30 2.25
CA CYS A 23 16.32 31.99 2.90
C CYS A 23 15.90 30.88 1.92
N PRO A 24 16.82 30.37 1.07
CA PRO A 24 16.51 29.38 0.02
C PRO A 24 16.18 27.98 0.56
N THR A 25 16.35 27.77 1.86
CA THR A 25 15.98 26.54 2.56
C THR A 25 15.28 26.88 3.86
N ARG A 26 14.21 26.16 4.20
CA ARG A 26 13.48 26.30 5.46
C ARG A 26 13.36 24.96 6.13
N TRP A 27 13.48 24.96 7.44
CA TRP A 27 13.35 23.80 8.29
C TRP A 27 12.13 24.00 9.18
N GLU A 28 11.20 23.06 9.11
CA GLU A 28 9.96 23.05 9.88
C GLU A 28 9.89 21.72 10.64
N GLN A 29 9.41 21.76 11.87
CA GLN A 29 9.09 20.57 12.64
C GLN A 29 7.60 20.35 12.59
N GLY A 30 7.16 19.10 12.56
CA GLY A 30 5.76 18.74 12.58
C GLY A 30 5.56 17.33 13.12
N ASP A 31 4.32 17.03 13.42
CA ASP A 31 3.83 15.71 13.76
C ASP A 31 2.53 15.50 12.98
N PHE A 32 2.35 14.33 12.39
CA PHE A 32 1.10 13.97 11.71
C PHE A 32 0.43 12.73 12.35
N GLY A 33 0.72 12.46 13.62
CA GLY A 33 0.13 11.40 14.40
C GLY A 33 0.87 10.06 14.37
N TRP A 34 1.88 9.90 13.52
CA TRP A 34 2.79 8.75 13.55
C TRP A 34 4.09 9.06 14.29
N GLY A 35 4.38 10.35 14.49
CA GLY A 35 5.56 10.82 15.17
C GLY A 35 6.10 12.12 14.58
N GLU A 36 7.11 12.65 15.25
CA GLU A 36 7.75 13.90 14.87
C GLU A 36 8.62 13.74 13.62
N TYR A 37 8.54 14.72 12.75
CA TYR A 37 9.38 14.83 11.57
C TYR A 37 9.98 16.22 11.43
N THR A 38 11.08 16.29 10.70
CA THR A 38 11.64 17.55 10.23
C THR A 38 11.38 17.69 8.73
N LEU A 39 10.75 18.77 8.30
CA LEU A 39 10.52 19.08 6.90
C LEU A 39 11.53 20.10 6.41
N LEU A 40 12.35 19.71 5.45
CA LEU A 40 13.23 20.61 4.71
C LEU A 40 12.55 21.05 3.42
N ARG A 41 12.10 22.28 3.36
CA ARG A 41 11.61 22.90 2.12
C ARG A 41 12.79 23.52 1.37
N VAL A 42 12.92 23.20 0.08
CA VAL A 42 13.96 23.72 -0.81
C VAL A 42 13.35 24.31 -2.07
N ARG A 43 13.88 25.43 -2.54
CA ARG A 43 13.40 26.06 -3.78
C ARG A 43 14.35 25.85 -4.95
N ARG A 44 15.63 26.15 -4.79
CA ARG A 44 16.60 26.14 -5.90
C ARG A 44 17.71 25.10 -5.72
N ARG A 45 18.28 25.04 -4.54
CA ARG A 45 19.44 24.16 -4.26
C ARG A 45 19.20 23.35 -3.00
N ILE A 46 19.42 22.08 -3.11
CA ILE A 46 19.39 21.15 -1.98
C ILE A 46 20.73 21.29 -1.23
N PRO A 47 20.72 21.43 0.11
CA PRO A 47 21.94 21.58 0.90
C PRO A 47 22.67 20.23 1.04
N ARG A 48 23.29 19.75 -0.05
CA ARG A 48 23.87 18.40 -0.21
C ARG A 48 24.78 18.01 0.95
N LYS A 49 25.80 18.85 1.26
CA LYS A 49 26.78 18.55 2.33
C LYS A 49 26.11 18.34 3.69
N ARG A 50 25.06 19.13 4.00
CA ARG A 50 24.34 19.01 5.27
C ARG A 50 23.50 17.74 5.28
N LEU A 51 22.76 17.44 4.22
CA LEU A 51 21.97 16.20 4.10
C LEU A 51 22.85 14.95 4.13
N ALA A 52 23.97 14.94 3.41
CA ALA A 52 24.91 13.82 3.44
C ALA A 52 25.48 13.58 4.83
N ARG A 53 25.78 14.65 5.59
CA ARG A 53 26.22 14.53 6.98
C ARG A 53 25.12 13.99 7.89
N MET A 54 23.89 14.49 7.76
CA MET A 54 22.75 14.04 8.56
C MET A 54 22.40 12.56 8.25
N GLY A 55 22.40 12.17 7.00
CA GLY A 55 22.10 10.79 6.60
C GLY A 55 23.13 9.76 7.05
N LYS A 56 24.33 10.19 7.41
CA LYS A 56 25.34 9.31 8.04
C LYS A 56 25.12 9.10 9.55
N GLN A 57 24.22 9.87 10.16
CA GLN A 57 23.90 9.70 11.57
C GLN A 57 22.96 8.51 11.75
N SER A 58 23.22 7.69 12.75
CA SER A 58 22.36 6.55 13.08
C SER A 58 20.93 7.00 13.37
N GLY A 59 19.95 6.32 12.81
CA GLY A 59 18.53 6.59 13.04
C GLY A 59 17.95 7.77 12.25
N VAL A 60 18.71 8.40 11.33
CA VAL A 60 18.18 9.44 10.44
C VAL A 60 17.68 8.80 9.13
N ARG A 61 16.40 8.95 8.83
CA ARG A 61 15.74 8.45 7.61
C ARG A 61 15.35 9.63 6.74
N ILE A 62 15.99 9.77 5.56
CA ILE A 62 15.77 10.90 4.63
C ILE A 62 14.83 10.45 3.52
N LEU A 63 13.66 11.07 3.43
CA LEU A 63 12.66 10.80 2.40
C LEU A 63 12.48 12.04 1.51
N PRO A 64 12.86 11.99 0.24
CA PRO A 64 12.53 13.04 -0.72
C PRO A 64 11.06 12.94 -1.18
N GLU A 65 10.45 14.08 -1.50
CA GLU A 65 9.19 14.15 -2.24
C GLU A 65 9.35 13.46 -3.61
N GLU A 66 8.28 12.87 -4.12
CA GLU A 66 8.26 12.22 -5.43
C GLU A 66 8.74 13.18 -6.53
N GLY A 67 9.60 12.69 -7.41
CA GLY A 67 10.25 13.50 -8.44
C GLY A 67 11.51 14.27 -7.98
N ILE A 68 11.86 14.26 -6.70
CA ILE A 68 13.13 14.81 -6.24
C ILE A 68 14.23 13.74 -6.32
N VAL A 69 15.25 14.01 -7.12
CA VAL A 69 16.46 13.19 -7.18
C VAL A 69 17.54 13.82 -6.30
N LEU A 70 17.90 13.12 -5.22
CA LEU A 70 19.03 13.49 -4.39
C LEU A 70 20.33 12.91 -4.97
N SER A 71 21.47 13.54 -4.68
CA SER A 71 22.76 13.01 -5.14
C SER A 71 23.11 11.69 -4.43
N ALA A 72 23.90 10.86 -5.09
CA ALA A 72 24.20 9.48 -4.65
C ALA A 72 24.90 9.39 -3.27
N ASP A 73 25.52 10.48 -2.81
CA ASP A 73 26.17 10.60 -1.51
C ASP A 73 25.18 10.82 -0.33
N ILE A 74 23.90 11.05 -0.65
CA ILE A 74 22.84 11.22 0.35
C ILE A 74 22.07 9.90 0.46
N PRO A 75 22.14 9.20 1.62
CA PRO A 75 21.38 7.96 1.80
C PRO A 75 19.88 8.26 1.86
N VAL A 76 19.16 7.83 0.85
CA VAL A 76 17.70 7.98 0.76
C VAL A 76 17.03 6.74 1.32
N PHE A 77 16.11 6.96 2.26
CA PHE A 77 15.27 5.89 2.76
C PHE A 77 14.19 5.56 1.72
N ARG A 78 14.19 4.33 1.23
CA ARG A 78 13.24 3.83 0.23
C ARG A 78 12.64 2.49 0.61
N HIS A 79 12.80 2.11 1.86
CA HIS A 79 12.27 0.86 2.34
C HIS A 79 10.74 0.92 2.37
N ARG A 80 10.09 -0.13 1.90
CA ARG A 80 8.65 -0.35 1.97
C ARG A 80 8.41 -1.65 2.72
N PRO A 81 7.32 -1.77 3.46
CA PRO A 81 6.97 -3.02 4.12
C PRO A 81 6.78 -4.15 3.11
N SER A 82 6.80 -5.37 3.62
CA SER A 82 6.59 -6.57 2.81
C SER A 82 5.23 -6.56 2.11
N LEU A 83 5.07 -7.33 1.02
CA LEU A 83 3.77 -7.50 0.37
C LEU A 83 2.71 -8.07 1.33
N LYS A 84 3.13 -8.87 2.30
CA LYS A 84 2.23 -9.36 3.35
C LYS A 84 1.61 -8.20 4.13
N GLU A 85 2.40 -7.24 4.56
CA GLU A 85 1.95 -6.11 5.38
C GLU A 85 1.17 -5.07 4.57
N ARG A 86 1.66 -4.71 3.38
CA ARG A 86 1.06 -3.63 2.57
C ARG A 86 -0.10 -4.08 1.68
N PHE A 87 -0.29 -5.38 1.49
CA PHE A 87 -1.34 -5.92 0.64
C PHE A 87 -2.18 -6.99 1.35
N PHE A 88 -1.56 -8.08 1.86
CA PHE A 88 -2.32 -9.19 2.38
C PHE A 88 -3.07 -8.84 3.67
N VAL A 89 -2.41 -8.19 4.63
CA VAL A 89 -3.05 -7.77 5.90
C VAL A 89 -4.26 -6.86 5.66
N PRO A 90 -4.16 -5.75 4.88
CA PRO A 90 -5.34 -4.94 4.59
C PRO A 90 -6.38 -5.66 3.73
N SER A 91 -6.00 -6.63 2.89
CA SER A 91 -6.97 -7.47 2.18
C SER A 91 -7.79 -8.34 3.14
N ILE A 92 -7.17 -8.93 4.16
CA ILE A 92 -7.88 -9.69 5.20
C ILE A 92 -8.79 -8.78 6.01
N GLU A 93 -8.36 -7.57 6.36
CA GLU A 93 -9.21 -6.58 7.03
C GLU A 93 -10.43 -6.21 6.16
N LEU A 94 -10.24 -6.01 4.87
CA LEU A 94 -11.32 -5.79 3.93
C LEU A 94 -12.29 -6.98 3.90
N LEU A 95 -11.78 -8.21 3.72
CA LEU A 95 -12.58 -9.43 3.64
C LEU A 95 -13.40 -9.65 4.92
N SER A 96 -12.81 -9.42 6.09
CA SER A 96 -13.48 -9.52 7.39
C SER A 96 -14.56 -8.44 7.60
N SER A 97 -14.40 -7.29 6.93
CA SER A 97 -15.32 -6.16 7.01
C SER A 97 -16.47 -6.22 5.99
N LEU A 98 -16.43 -7.16 5.03
CA LEU A 98 -17.51 -7.34 4.06
C LEU A 98 -18.79 -7.80 4.74
N THR A 99 -19.89 -7.16 4.44
CA THR A 99 -21.22 -7.56 4.90
C THR A 99 -21.72 -8.77 4.09
N GLY A 100 -22.58 -9.59 4.69
CA GLY A 100 -23.13 -10.79 4.07
C GLY A 100 -22.33 -12.07 4.38
N SER A 101 -22.91 -13.21 4.03
CA SER A 101 -22.34 -14.53 4.30
C SER A 101 -21.08 -14.79 3.47
N ALA A 102 -20.08 -15.41 4.06
CA ALA A 102 -18.92 -15.94 3.34
C ALA A 102 -19.33 -17.00 2.31
N SER A 103 -20.44 -17.71 2.55
CA SER A 103 -20.96 -18.80 1.67
C SER A 103 -21.33 -18.36 0.24
N GLY A 104 -21.48 -17.06 -0.01
CA GLY A 104 -21.73 -16.53 -1.36
C GLY A 104 -20.50 -15.89 -2.03
N ARG A 105 -19.37 -15.79 -1.33
CA ARG A 105 -18.21 -15.07 -1.84
C ARG A 105 -17.29 -15.97 -2.66
N ARG A 106 -16.86 -15.44 -3.79
CA ARG A 106 -15.80 -16.03 -4.62
C ARG A 106 -14.54 -15.19 -4.52
N ILE A 107 -13.44 -15.82 -4.17
CA ILE A 107 -12.12 -15.20 -4.11
C ILE A 107 -11.25 -15.83 -5.19
N VAL A 108 -10.52 -14.99 -5.92
CA VAL A 108 -9.50 -15.42 -6.86
C VAL A 108 -8.16 -14.94 -6.34
N LEU A 109 -7.20 -15.84 -6.20
CA LEU A 109 -5.81 -15.49 -5.98
C LEU A 109 -5.09 -15.55 -7.34
N ALA A 110 -4.65 -14.41 -7.83
CA ALA A 110 -3.84 -14.30 -9.02
C ALA A 110 -2.35 -14.33 -8.62
N ASP A 111 -1.70 -15.44 -8.93
CA ASP A 111 -0.31 -15.70 -8.52
C ASP A 111 0.43 -16.42 -9.66
N GLU A 112 1.05 -15.65 -10.54
CA GLU A 112 1.66 -16.16 -11.77
C GLU A 112 2.60 -17.32 -11.51
N GLU A 113 3.48 -17.19 -10.51
CA GLU A 113 4.58 -18.12 -10.22
C GLU A 113 4.36 -18.98 -8.96
N GLY A 114 3.26 -18.82 -8.24
CA GLY A 114 2.97 -19.58 -7.02
C GLY A 114 3.73 -19.09 -5.79
N GLN A 115 4.03 -17.80 -5.71
CA GLN A 115 4.75 -17.19 -4.58
C GLN A 115 3.85 -17.02 -3.34
N PHE A 116 2.53 -16.90 -3.55
CA PHE A 116 1.55 -16.59 -2.51
C PHE A 116 0.60 -17.74 -2.21
N PHE A 117 0.90 -18.96 -2.63
CA PHE A 117 0.07 -20.13 -2.38
C PHE A 117 -0.21 -20.39 -0.89
N SER A 118 0.74 -20.02 -0.01
CA SER A 118 0.55 -20.07 1.44
C SER A 118 -0.61 -19.21 1.95
N TRP A 119 -1.03 -18.19 1.20
CA TRP A 119 -2.15 -17.33 1.57
C TRP A 119 -3.51 -18.01 1.38
N VAL A 120 -3.60 -19.02 0.50
CA VAL A 120 -4.87 -19.72 0.20
C VAL A 120 -5.52 -20.26 1.46
N ARG A 121 -4.74 -20.91 2.34
CA ARG A 121 -5.25 -21.43 3.61
C ARG A 121 -5.86 -20.33 4.50
N LEU A 122 -5.23 -19.16 4.53
CA LEU A 122 -5.71 -18.01 5.30
C LEU A 122 -6.95 -17.33 4.70
N LEU A 123 -7.26 -17.59 3.42
CA LEU A 123 -8.44 -17.07 2.73
C LEU A 123 -9.67 -17.97 2.89
N LEU A 124 -9.52 -19.23 3.28
CA LEU A 124 -10.62 -20.18 3.42
C LEU A 124 -11.79 -19.68 4.28
N PRO A 125 -11.56 -19.02 5.44
CA PRO A 125 -12.67 -18.53 6.26
C PRO A 125 -13.53 -17.44 5.61
N TYR A 126 -13.05 -16.80 4.54
CA TYR A 126 -13.68 -15.63 3.94
C TYR A 126 -14.44 -15.91 2.64
N ALA A 127 -14.39 -17.14 2.11
CA ALA A 127 -14.97 -17.49 0.82
C ALA A 127 -15.58 -18.88 0.82
N ALA A 128 -16.68 -19.04 0.07
CA ALA A 128 -17.24 -20.36 -0.25
C ALA A 128 -16.47 -21.04 -1.39
N GLN A 129 -15.85 -20.25 -2.24
CA GLN A 129 -15.10 -20.75 -3.38
C GLN A 129 -13.83 -19.95 -3.57
N ILE A 130 -12.70 -20.64 -3.64
CA ILE A 130 -11.41 -20.04 -3.99
C ILE A 130 -10.95 -20.62 -5.32
N ARG A 131 -10.47 -19.73 -6.19
CA ARG A 131 -9.79 -20.08 -7.43
C ARG A 131 -8.37 -19.55 -7.40
N ILE A 132 -7.41 -20.37 -7.80
CA ILE A 132 -6.06 -19.94 -8.07
C ILE A 132 -5.90 -19.77 -9.58
N VAL A 133 -5.50 -18.57 -10.02
CA VAL A 133 -5.14 -18.26 -11.40
C VAL A 133 -3.62 -18.15 -11.45
N THR A 134 -2.97 -19.08 -12.16
CA THR A 134 -1.52 -19.23 -12.13
C THR A 134 -0.98 -19.90 -13.40
N ARG A 135 0.31 -19.72 -13.68
CA ARG A 135 1.07 -20.55 -14.64
C ARG A 135 1.70 -21.78 -13.96
N ALA A 136 1.81 -21.78 -12.65
CA ALA A 136 2.36 -22.90 -11.86
C ALA A 136 1.26 -23.94 -11.53
N GLU A 137 0.55 -24.44 -12.55
CA GLU A 137 -0.65 -25.28 -12.39
C GLU A 137 -0.41 -26.57 -11.61
N GLU A 138 0.74 -27.23 -11.81
CA GLU A 138 1.06 -28.47 -11.08
C GLU A 138 1.16 -28.24 -9.58
N ARG A 139 1.89 -27.19 -9.17
CA ARG A 139 2.04 -26.82 -7.75
C ARG A 139 0.71 -26.39 -7.15
N ALA A 140 -0.10 -25.64 -7.89
CA ALA A 140 -1.44 -25.23 -7.46
C ALA A 140 -2.38 -26.44 -7.30
N SER A 141 -2.30 -27.42 -8.22
CA SER A 141 -3.09 -28.65 -8.17
C SER A 141 -2.66 -29.57 -7.01
N GLN A 142 -1.39 -29.59 -6.66
CA GLN A 142 -0.90 -30.29 -5.47
C GLN A 142 -1.45 -29.66 -4.20
N LEU A 143 -1.37 -28.32 -4.09
CA LEU A 143 -1.94 -27.58 -2.96
C LEU A 143 -3.46 -27.81 -2.86
N ALA A 144 -4.19 -27.76 -3.97
CA ALA A 144 -5.63 -27.98 -4.00
C ALA A 144 -6.02 -29.38 -3.48
N ARG A 145 -5.26 -30.42 -3.86
CA ARG A 145 -5.45 -31.77 -3.33
C ARG A 145 -5.16 -31.83 -1.82
N GLN A 146 -4.06 -31.25 -1.39
CA GLN A 146 -3.69 -31.21 0.02
C GLN A 146 -4.79 -30.52 0.86
N LEU A 147 -5.29 -29.35 0.43
CA LEU A 147 -6.33 -28.63 1.15
C LEU A 147 -7.68 -29.37 1.15
N LEU A 148 -7.97 -30.14 0.08
CA LEU A 148 -9.15 -30.99 0.05
C LEU A 148 -9.05 -32.14 1.06
N GLU A 149 -7.88 -32.76 1.17
CA GLU A 149 -7.62 -33.88 2.08
C GLU A 149 -7.56 -33.43 3.55
N GLU A 150 -6.89 -32.31 3.84
CA GLU A 150 -6.65 -31.84 5.21
C GLU A 150 -7.83 -31.03 5.77
N GLU A 151 -8.49 -30.22 4.96
CA GLU A 151 -9.47 -29.22 5.41
C GLU A 151 -10.84 -29.36 4.73
N GLY A 152 -11.00 -30.32 3.81
CA GLY A 152 -12.23 -30.49 3.04
C GLY A 152 -12.52 -29.35 2.07
N ALA A 153 -11.52 -28.51 1.77
CA ALA A 153 -11.68 -27.31 0.97
C ALA A 153 -11.42 -27.57 -0.53
N ALA A 154 -12.45 -27.38 -1.37
CA ALA A 154 -12.32 -27.52 -2.82
C ALA A 154 -11.77 -26.23 -3.44
N ILE A 155 -10.54 -26.26 -3.94
CA ILE A 155 -9.88 -25.15 -4.63
C ILE A 155 -9.90 -25.37 -6.13
N LEU A 156 -10.34 -24.38 -6.90
CA LEU A 156 -10.28 -24.41 -8.35
C LEU A 156 -8.93 -23.87 -8.83
N VAL A 157 -8.35 -24.55 -9.80
CA VAL A 157 -7.09 -24.11 -10.44
C VAL A 157 -7.33 -23.86 -11.92
N GLY A 158 -6.73 -22.82 -12.47
CA GLY A 158 -6.80 -22.52 -13.90
C GLY A 158 -6.11 -21.23 -14.27
N THR A 159 -6.13 -20.90 -15.57
CA THR A 159 -5.45 -19.72 -16.13
C THR A 159 -6.37 -18.51 -16.32
N GLY A 160 -7.68 -18.68 -16.20
CA GLY A 160 -8.67 -17.64 -16.49
C GLY A 160 -9.48 -17.19 -15.28
N LEU A 161 -9.92 -15.93 -15.31
CA LEU A 161 -10.86 -15.37 -14.36
C LEU A 161 -12.24 -16.01 -14.52
N PRO A 162 -13.03 -16.17 -13.43
CA PRO A 162 -14.39 -16.63 -13.50
C PRO A 162 -15.29 -15.61 -14.23
N ALA A 163 -16.34 -16.10 -14.87
CA ALA A 163 -17.36 -15.25 -15.50
C ALA A 163 -18.26 -14.55 -14.46
N GLU A 164 -18.36 -15.13 -13.27
CA GLU A 164 -19.14 -14.60 -12.16
C GLU A 164 -18.38 -13.54 -11.39
N LYS A 165 -19.12 -12.76 -10.61
CA LYS A 165 -18.55 -11.75 -9.71
C LYS A 165 -17.59 -12.40 -8.71
N ALA A 166 -16.39 -11.85 -8.58
CA ALA A 166 -15.39 -12.31 -7.64
C ALA A 166 -14.51 -11.15 -7.14
N LEU A 167 -13.91 -11.34 -5.97
CA LEU A 167 -12.79 -10.53 -5.49
C LEU A 167 -11.50 -11.17 -5.98
N VAL A 168 -10.72 -10.42 -6.73
CA VAL A 168 -9.44 -10.87 -7.29
C VAL A 168 -8.31 -10.25 -6.49
N LEU A 169 -7.60 -11.06 -5.74
CA LEU A 169 -6.36 -10.67 -5.08
C LEU A 169 -5.21 -10.84 -6.08
N ASP A 170 -4.68 -9.72 -6.56
CA ASP A 170 -3.60 -9.67 -7.55
C ASP A 170 -2.41 -8.88 -6.98
N PRO A 171 -1.59 -9.50 -6.10
CA PRO A 171 -0.52 -8.82 -5.38
C PRO A 171 0.52 -8.15 -6.28
N LEU A 172 0.81 -8.76 -7.43
CA LEU A 172 1.80 -8.27 -8.38
C LEU A 172 1.18 -7.49 -9.55
N GLY A 173 -0.13 -7.37 -9.60
CA GLY A 173 -0.82 -6.68 -10.69
C GLY A 173 -0.66 -7.40 -12.05
N TRP A 174 -0.53 -8.71 -12.02
CA TRP A 174 -0.31 -9.54 -13.21
C TRP A 174 -1.50 -9.55 -14.16
N LEU A 175 -2.71 -9.67 -13.63
CA LEU A 175 -3.91 -9.74 -14.46
C LEU A 175 -4.35 -8.35 -14.95
N PRO A 176 -4.83 -8.22 -16.20
CA PRO A 176 -5.38 -6.97 -16.68
C PRO A 176 -6.69 -6.63 -15.94
N VAL A 177 -6.80 -5.39 -15.46
CA VAL A 177 -8.05 -4.89 -14.89
C VAL A 177 -8.95 -4.40 -16.02
N MET A 178 -10.04 -5.12 -16.28
CA MET A 178 -10.98 -4.77 -17.34
C MET A 178 -11.99 -3.72 -16.83
N PRO A 179 -12.15 -2.56 -17.47
CA PRO A 179 -12.99 -1.46 -16.97
C PRO A 179 -14.47 -1.81 -16.74
N ARG A 180 -14.96 -2.84 -17.42
CA ARG A 180 -16.35 -3.33 -17.29
C ARG A 180 -16.43 -4.72 -16.64
N SER A 181 -15.37 -5.15 -15.98
CA SER A 181 -15.35 -6.43 -15.27
C SER A 181 -16.36 -6.41 -14.12
N LYS A 182 -17.04 -7.55 -13.94
CA LYS A 182 -17.84 -7.80 -12.73
C LYS A 182 -16.94 -8.07 -11.51
N ASN A 183 -15.66 -8.33 -11.74
CA ASN A 183 -14.67 -8.62 -10.72
C ASN A 183 -14.08 -7.34 -10.12
N ILE A 184 -13.81 -7.38 -8.83
CA ILE A 184 -13.12 -6.30 -8.12
C ILE A 184 -11.69 -6.74 -7.88
N HIS A 185 -10.75 -6.08 -8.55
CA HIS A 185 -9.32 -6.39 -8.43
C HIS A 185 -8.71 -5.59 -7.28
N LEU A 186 -8.10 -6.32 -6.34
CA LEU A 186 -7.25 -5.77 -5.29
C LEU A 186 -5.81 -5.88 -5.76
N CYS A 187 -5.09 -4.76 -5.77
CA CYS A 187 -3.70 -4.67 -6.23
C CYS A 187 -2.82 -4.07 -5.13
N ALA A 188 -1.55 -4.48 -5.07
CA ALA A 188 -0.62 -3.91 -4.10
C ALA A 188 -0.14 -2.50 -4.46
N GLU A 189 -0.19 -2.15 -5.74
CA GLU A 189 0.19 -0.85 -6.28
C GLU A 189 -1.01 -0.20 -6.97
N GLU A 190 -0.94 1.12 -7.16
CA GLU A 190 -1.93 1.86 -7.90
C GLU A 190 -2.08 1.30 -9.32
N LYS A 191 -3.30 0.89 -9.66
CA LYS A 191 -3.64 0.34 -10.97
C LYS A 191 -4.99 0.87 -11.41
N ALA A 192 -5.08 1.34 -12.63
CA ALA A 192 -6.32 1.89 -13.19
C ALA A 192 -7.48 0.88 -13.08
N GLY A 193 -8.56 1.29 -12.41
CA GLY A 193 -9.73 0.45 -12.17
C GLY A 193 -9.59 -0.59 -11.03
N GLY A 194 -8.39 -0.77 -10.50
CA GLY A 194 -8.14 -1.62 -9.33
C GLY A 194 -8.43 -0.89 -8.02
N LEU A 195 -8.57 -1.68 -6.96
CA LEU A 195 -8.54 -1.21 -5.59
C LEU A 195 -7.14 -1.47 -5.03
N TRP A 196 -6.55 -0.50 -4.39
CA TRP A 196 -5.26 -0.64 -3.73
C TRP A 196 -5.30 -0.03 -2.33
N PHE A 197 -4.32 -0.36 -1.50
CA PHE A 197 -4.28 0.07 -0.11
C PHE A 197 -3.17 1.06 0.13
N CYS A 198 -3.38 1.94 1.12
CA CYS A 198 -2.35 2.83 1.63
C CYS A 198 -2.52 3.04 3.14
N PRO A 199 -1.43 3.33 3.86
CA PRO A 199 -1.52 3.72 5.25
C PRO A 199 -2.10 5.12 5.38
N SER A 200 -2.88 5.35 6.43
CA SER A 200 -3.52 6.61 6.73
C SER A 200 -3.49 6.91 8.24
N VAL A 201 -3.82 8.12 8.62
CA VAL A 201 -3.88 8.57 10.02
C VAL A 201 -5.30 8.91 10.41
N ARG A 202 -5.68 8.62 11.65
CA ARG A 202 -7.03 8.97 12.17
C ARG A 202 -7.16 10.46 12.39
N GLU A 203 -6.11 11.08 12.89
CA GLU A 203 -6.03 12.51 13.16
C GLU A 203 -4.80 13.09 12.46
N GLY A 204 -4.97 14.24 11.82
CA GLY A 204 -3.91 14.87 11.07
C GLY A 204 -3.99 14.66 9.55
N ILE A 205 -3.01 15.17 8.84
CA ILE A 205 -2.92 15.11 7.38
C ILE A 205 -1.51 14.66 7.02
N LEU A 206 -1.41 13.53 6.33
CA LEU A 206 -0.13 13.09 5.77
C LEU A 206 0.40 14.10 4.75
N PRO A 207 1.70 14.39 4.75
CA PRO A 207 2.29 15.31 3.79
C PRO A 207 2.14 14.77 2.37
N LYS A 208 1.61 15.61 1.47
CA LYS A 208 1.41 15.25 0.07
C LYS A 208 2.74 15.17 -0.67
N GLY A 209 2.81 14.29 -1.66
CA GLY A 209 3.97 14.12 -2.53
C GLY A 209 5.04 13.18 -1.98
N PHE A 210 4.74 12.42 -0.94
CA PHE A 210 5.62 11.38 -0.41
C PHE A 210 4.97 10.00 -0.54
N ASP A 211 5.79 9.00 -0.81
CA ASP A 211 5.35 7.61 -0.77
C ASP A 211 4.88 7.23 0.65
N ARG A 212 3.59 6.94 0.79
CA ARG A 212 2.97 6.68 2.10
C ARG A 212 3.50 5.42 2.77
N TRP A 213 3.87 4.39 1.99
CA TRP A 213 4.45 3.17 2.53
C TRP A 213 5.88 3.40 3.03
N CYS A 214 6.67 4.20 2.31
CA CYS A 214 7.98 4.60 2.79
C CYS A 214 7.88 5.49 4.04
N LEU A 215 6.88 6.39 4.11
CA LEU A 215 6.60 7.17 5.32
C LEU A 215 6.26 6.26 6.48
N TRP A 216 5.30 5.34 6.30
CA TRP A 216 4.89 4.41 7.33
C TRP A 216 6.07 3.61 7.87
N GLU A 217 6.88 3.02 6.99
CA GLU A 217 8.07 2.27 7.37
C GLU A 217 9.13 3.13 8.06
N ALA A 218 9.26 4.41 7.67
CA ALA A 218 10.19 5.33 8.31
C ALA A 218 9.82 5.66 9.76
N PHE A 219 8.53 5.58 10.12
CA PHE A 219 8.05 5.79 11.48
C PHE A 219 7.85 4.49 12.26
N HIS A 220 7.90 3.34 11.59
CA HIS A 220 7.79 2.03 12.26
C HIS A 220 9.13 1.68 12.91
N PRO A 221 9.15 1.36 14.20
CA PRO A 221 10.37 0.84 14.82
C PRO A 221 10.64 -0.58 14.32
N GLU A 222 11.90 -0.88 13.99
CA GLU A 222 12.35 -2.23 13.59
C GLU A 222 12.20 -3.29 14.70
N THR A 223 11.82 -2.89 15.90
CA THR A 223 11.82 -3.68 17.14
C THR A 223 10.51 -4.43 17.43
N GLY A 224 9.56 -4.46 16.50
CA GLY A 224 8.31 -5.23 16.71
C GLY A 224 7.35 -4.66 17.77
N GLU A 225 7.59 -3.44 18.24
CA GLU A 225 6.63 -2.70 19.05
C GLU A 225 5.37 -2.39 18.23
N GLU A 226 4.22 -2.32 18.89
CA GLU A 226 2.96 -1.98 18.24
C GLU A 226 3.12 -0.72 17.39
N GLY A 227 2.68 -0.79 16.14
CA GLY A 227 2.73 0.34 15.21
C GLY A 227 2.03 1.58 15.77
N PRO A 228 2.19 2.75 15.13
CA PRO A 228 1.65 3.99 15.67
C PRO A 228 0.15 3.84 15.95
N SER A 229 -0.27 4.17 17.17
CA SER A 229 -1.64 3.98 17.68
C SER A 229 -2.71 4.72 16.86
N ASN A 230 -2.30 5.67 16.04
CA ASN A 230 -3.14 6.51 15.19
C ASN A 230 -3.17 6.09 13.71
N PHE A 231 -2.82 4.83 13.43
CA PHE A 231 -2.73 4.28 12.09
C PHE A 231 -3.98 3.48 11.72
N TYR A 232 -4.36 3.49 10.44
CA TYR A 232 -5.30 2.55 9.83
C TYR A 232 -5.00 2.39 8.34
N TYR A 233 -5.50 1.31 7.74
CA TYR A 233 -5.46 1.13 6.31
C TYR A 233 -6.61 1.85 5.62
N SER A 234 -6.30 2.63 4.58
CA SER A 234 -7.28 3.14 3.62
C SER A 234 -7.27 2.30 2.36
N ALA A 235 -8.43 2.17 1.75
CA ALA A 235 -8.59 1.65 0.41
C ALA A 235 -8.80 2.81 -0.57
N VAL A 236 -8.10 2.78 -1.70
CA VAL A 236 -8.31 3.70 -2.80
C VAL A 236 -8.97 2.95 -3.94
N TRP A 237 -10.16 3.38 -4.31
CA TRP A 237 -10.95 2.77 -5.36
C TRP A 237 -11.65 3.81 -6.22
N GLN A 238 -11.51 3.71 -7.55
CA GLN A 238 -12.06 4.67 -8.50
C GLN A 238 -11.67 6.13 -8.19
N GLY A 239 -10.43 6.34 -7.76
CA GLY A 239 -9.90 7.66 -7.39
C GLY A 239 -10.37 8.22 -6.05
N LYS A 240 -11.18 7.46 -5.29
CA LYS A 240 -11.67 7.84 -3.97
C LYS A 240 -10.95 7.04 -2.90
N GLU A 241 -10.36 7.74 -1.94
CA GLU A 241 -9.80 7.13 -0.74
C GLU A 241 -10.86 7.06 0.36
N SER A 242 -10.95 5.92 1.04
CA SER A 242 -11.85 5.71 2.17
C SER A 242 -11.29 4.67 3.14
N PRO A 243 -11.66 4.73 4.44
CA PRO A 243 -11.34 3.66 5.39
C PRO A 243 -11.82 2.30 4.88
N ILE A 244 -11.07 1.23 5.16
CA ILE A 244 -11.37 -0.13 4.66
C ILE A 244 -12.81 -0.55 4.95
N ARG A 245 -13.33 -0.26 6.14
CA ARG A 245 -14.73 -0.61 6.50
C ARG A 245 -15.77 0.08 5.61
N GLN A 246 -15.50 1.32 5.17
CA GLN A 246 -16.37 2.02 4.25
C GLN A 246 -16.27 1.43 2.85
N ALA A 247 -15.05 1.19 2.36
CA ALA A 247 -14.83 0.50 1.08
C ALA A 247 -15.50 -0.88 1.05
N ALA A 248 -15.45 -1.64 2.15
CA ALA A 248 -16.10 -2.94 2.28
C ALA A 248 -17.62 -2.87 2.07
N ARG A 249 -18.29 -1.83 2.58
CA ARG A 249 -19.75 -1.63 2.36
C ARG A 249 -20.06 -1.36 0.89
N GLU A 250 -19.28 -0.50 0.24
CA GLU A 250 -19.44 -0.18 -1.19
C GLU A 250 -19.19 -1.43 -2.07
N ILE A 251 -18.20 -2.25 -1.72
CA ILE A 251 -17.89 -3.51 -2.40
C ILE A 251 -18.99 -4.53 -2.20
N SER A 252 -19.49 -4.70 -0.96
CA SER A 252 -20.56 -5.65 -0.68
C SER A 252 -21.80 -5.41 -1.54
N SER A 253 -22.19 -4.14 -1.75
CA SER A 253 -23.33 -3.80 -2.62
C SER A 253 -23.12 -4.12 -4.09
N LYS A 254 -21.87 -4.22 -4.54
CA LYS A 254 -21.55 -4.59 -5.94
C LYS A 254 -21.38 -6.09 -6.15
N LEU A 255 -21.00 -6.82 -5.11
CA LEU A 255 -20.83 -8.26 -5.17
C LEU A 255 -22.16 -9.02 -5.01
N MET A 256 -23.11 -8.44 -4.29
CA MET A 256 -24.50 -8.90 -4.26
C MET A 256 -25.19 -8.61 -5.59
#